data_238a3f7c9482be8ccb54b2a32794dc7e
#
_entry.id   238a3f7c9482be8ccb54b2a32794dc7e
#
_cell.length_a   1.000
_cell.length_b   1.000
_cell.length_c   1.000
_cell.angle_alpha   90.00
_cell.angle_beta   90.00
_cell.angle_gamma   90.00
#
_symmetry.space_group_name_H-M   'P 1'
#
loop_
_entity.id
_entity.type
_entity.pdbx_description
1 polymer ?
#
loop_
_entity_poly.entity_id
_entity_poly.type
_entity_poly.pdbx_seq_one_letter_code
_entity_poly.pdbx_strand_id
1 'polypeptide(L)'
;VADMKAHDKPKGYHIDYVNPANMTIPQTNFRMGYFLNDHYSVSIGWDHMKYVMTQNQIANVTGTINLPADQAGSYYNGDYNNTPVDMSQHGAQEGGIAGGTQGNPPAFLMYEHTDGLNYINTEVSRHDDISKWFGINNTDKVQINLTEGLGAGLLYPKTCSSINDIEEP
;
A
#
# COMPACT_ATOMS: atom_id res chain seq x y z
N VAL A 1 11.67 -7.14 -16.64
CA VAL A 1 11.81 -6.19 -15.53
C VAL A 1 11.22 -4.85 -15.98
N ALA A 2 10.42 -4.22 -15.14
CA ALA A 2 9.86 -2.89 -15.39
C ALA A 2 10.07 -2.03 -14.13
N ASP A 3 10.46 -0.76 -14.32
CA ASP A 3 10.60 0.21 -13.24
C ASP A 3 9.33 1.07 -13.20
N MET A 4 8.50 0.86 -12.19
CA MET A 4 7.16 1.45 -12.10
C MET A 4 6.95 2.22 -10.82
N LYS A 5 6.08 3.21 -10.89
CA LYS A 5 5.61 3.96 -9.73
C LYS A 5 4.32 3.37 -9.20
N ALA A 6 4.18 3.40 -7.89
CA ALA A 6 2.97 3.03 -7.20
C ALA A 6 2.69 4.04 -6.08
N HIS A 7 1.47 4.10 -5.62
CA HIS A 7 1.05 5.03 -4.59
C HIS A 7 0.01 4.41 -3.66
N ASP A 8 -0.14 4.98 -2.48
CA ASP A 8 -1.28 4.75 -1.62
C ASP A 8 -2.58 5.20 -2.31
N LYS A 9 -3.70 4.56 -1.98
CA LYS A 9 -5.02 4.89 -2.52
C LYS A 9 -5.87 5.64 -1.49
N PRO A 10 -5.61 6.94 -1.24
CA PRO A 10 -6.43 7.72 -0.32
C PRO A 10 -7.78 8.05 -0.95
N LYS A 11 -8.85 7.97 -0.16
CA LYS A 11 -10.20 8.39 -0.58
C LYS A 11 -10.44 9.91 -0.45
N GLY A 12 -9.39 10.71 -0.18
CA GLY A 12 -9.52 12.14 0.11
C GLY A 12 -10.13 12.41 1.50
N TYR A 13 -10.43 13.66 1.81
CA TYR A 13 -11.09 14.05 3.07
C TYR A 13 -12.61 13.83 2.95
N HIS A 14 -13.04 12.57 2.94
CA HIS A 14 -14.45 12.21 2.82
C HIS A 14 -14.98 11.63 4.14
N ILE A 15 -16.26 11.91 4.45
CA ILE A 15 -16.97 11.32 5.59
C ILE A 15 -17.03 9.79 5.50
N ASP A 16 -16.80 9.24 4.32
CA ASP A 16 -16.75 7.80 4.07
C ASP A 16 -15.71 7.06 4.90
N TYR A 17 -14.67 7.74 5.38
CA TYR A 17 -13.68 7.15 6.31
C TYR A 17 -14.27 6.76 7.66
N VAL A 18 -15.35 7.41 8.08
CA VAL A 18 -16.02 7.15 9.37
C VAL A 18 -17.34 6.39 9.19
N ASN A 19 -17.71 6.06 7.96
CA ASN A 19 -18.93 5.30 7.68
C ASN A 19 -18.63 3.79 7.67
N PRO A 20 -19.06 3.03 8.67
CA PRO A 20 -18.78 1.60 8.76
C PRO A 20 -19.38 0.77 7.63
N ALA A 21 -20.41 1.28 6.92
CA ALA A 21 -21.01 0.60 5.77
C ALA A 21 -20.16 0.67 4.49
N ASN A 22 -19.23 1.63 4.43
CA ASN A 22 -18.35 1.83 3.28
C ASN A 22 -16.91 1.34 3.54
N MET A 23 -16.69 0.65 4.67
CA MET A 23 -15.39 0.08 5.03
C MET A 23 -15.14 -1.22 4.26
N THR A 24 -14.95 -1.10 2.96
CA THR A 24 -14.72 -2.27 2.09
C THR A 24 -13.31 -2.86 2.19
N ILE A 25 -12.32 -2.06 2.54
CA ILE A 25 -10.99 -2.52 3.00
C ILE A 25 -10.41 -1.32 3.76
N PRO A 26 -10.54 -1.25 5.09
CA PRO A 26 -10.04 -0.12 5.84
C PRO A 26 -8.52 -0.13 5.84
N GLN A 27 -7.92 1.03 5.62
CA GLN A 27 -6.59 1.26 6.13
C GLN A 27 -6.69 1.16 7.66
N THR A 28 -6.26 0.04 8.20
CA THR A 28 -6.41 -0.25 9.61
C THR A 28 -5.05 -0.15 10.27
N ASN A 29 -4.99 0.63 11.33
CA ASN A 29 -3.86 0.65 12.24
C ASN A 29 -4.36 0.15 13.59
N PHE A 30 -3.80 -0.96 14.03
CA PHE A 30 -4.08 -1.51 15.35
C PHE A 30 -2.79 -1.59 16.14
N ARG A 31 -2.82 -1.06 17.37
CA ARG A 31 -1.70 -1.16 18.29
C ARG A 31 -2.18 -1.48 19.70
N MET A 32 -1.52 -2.43 20.33
CA MET A 32 -1.74 -2.78 21.72
C MET A 32 -0.41 -2.76 22.46
N GLY A 33 -0.37 -2.10 23.60
CA GLY A 33 0.84 -1.94 24.39
C GLY A 33 0.62 -2.22 25.86
N TYR A 34 1.72 -2.48 26.54
CA TYR A 34 1.78 -2.68 27.97
C TYR A 34 2.91 -1.83 28.57
N PHE A 35 2.59 -1.06 29.62
CA PHE A 35 3.57 -0.30 30.37
C PHE A 35 4.34 -1.22 31.33
N LEU A 36 5.65 -1.29 31.16
CA LEU A 36 6.54 -2.04 32.02
C LEU A 36 6.76 -1.31 33.35
N ASN A 37 6.77 0.02 33.28
CA ASN A 37 6.85 0.96 34.38
C ASN A 37 6.39 2.35 33.92
N ASP A 38 6.53 3.38 34.76
CA ASP A 38 6.07 4.75 34.46
C ASP A 38 6.75 5.38 33.22
N HIS A 39 7.90 4.86 32.80
CA HIS A 39 8.69 5.42 31.71
C HIS A 39 8.77 4.55 30.47
N TYR A 40 8.52 3.25 30.57
CA TYR A 40 8.72 2.33 29.46
C TYR A 40 7.48 1.52 29.13
N SER A 41 7.21 1.39 27.86
CA SER A 41 6.18 0.49 27.35
C SER A 41 6.72 -0.39 26.21
N VAL A 42 6.07 -1.53 26.03
CA VAL A 42 6.24 -2.41 24.87
C VAL A 42 4.91 -2.52 24.16
N SER A 43 4.93 -2.48 22.83
CA SER A 43 3.71 -2.62 22.04
C SER A 43 3.92 -3.57 20.86
N ILE A 44 2.81 -4.14 20.42
CA ILE A 44 2.68 -4.86 19.15
C ILE A 44 1.69 -4.12 18.29
N GLY A 45 2.01 -3.96 17.01
CA GLY A 45 1.18 -3.27 16.04
C GLY A 45 0.92 -4.12 14.80
N TRP A 46 -0.20 -3.85 14.16
CA TRP A 46 -0.54 -4.35 12.84
C TRP A 46 -1.10 -3.20 12.02
N ASP A 47 -0.39 -2.84 10.96
CA ASP A 47 -0.80 -1.82 10.02
C ASP A 47 -1.17 -2.49 8.70
N HIS A 48 -2.32 -2.13 8.18
CA HIS A 48 -2.83 -2.63 6.92
C HIS A 48 -3.13 -1.45 5.98
N MET A 49 -2.51 -1.46 4.81
CA MET A 49 -2.73 -0.42 3.81
C MET A 49 -2.91 -1.02 2.41
N LYS A 50 -3.65 -0.30 1.59
CA LYS A 50 -3.82 -0.60 0.18
C LYS A 50 -2.82 0.19 -0.64
N TYR A 51 -2.13 -0.48 -1.55
CA TYR A 51 -1.12 0.11 -2.42
C TYR A 51 -1.38 -0.29 -3.86
N VAL A 52 -1.46 0.68 -4.75
CA VAL A 52 -1.86 0.46 -6.15
C VAL A 52 -0.83 1.01 -7.11
N MET A 53 -0.70 0.38 -8.27
CA MET A 53 0.10 0.88 -9.35
C MET A 53 -0.45 2.22 -9.87
N THR A 54 0.41 3.20 -10.08
CA THR A 54 0.01 4.47 -10.69
C THR A 54 -0.46 4.24 -12.13
N GLN A 55 -1.68 4.67 -12.43
CA GLN A 55 -2.28 4.53 -13.73
C GLN A 55 -1.64 5.46 -14.78
N ASN A 56 -1.76 5.10 -16.07
CA ASN A 56 -1.32 5.90 -17.20
C ASN A 56 0.17 6.29 -17.13
N GLN A 57 1.01 5.40 -16.60
CA GLN A 57 2.45 5.61 -16.57
C GLN A 57 3.15 4.88 -17.73
N ILE A 58 4.19 5.50 -18.22
CA ILE A 58 5.14 4.86 -19.15
C ILE A 58 6.29 4.32 -18.29
N ALA A 59 6.58 3.02 -18.45
CA ALA A 59 7.71 2.39 -17.79
C ALA A 59 8.63 1.72 -18.83
N ASN A 60 9.91 1.72 -18.54
CA ASN A 60 10.88 1.02 -19.39
C ASN A 60 10.88 -0.47 -19.08
N VAL A 61 10.63 -1.27 -20.09
CA VAL A 61 10.54 -2.73 -20.00
C VAL A 61 11.79 -3.37 -20.60
N THR A 62 12.27 -4.43 -19.96
CA THR A 62 13.35 -5.27 -20.46
C THR A 62 12.99 -6.73 -20.25
N GLY A 63 13.07 -7.52 -21.30
CA GLY A 63 12.78 -8.96 -21.30
C GLY A 63 12.08 -9.38 -22.57
N THR A 64 11.70 -10.64 -22.66
CA THR A 64 10.98 -11.23 -23.80
C THR A 64 9.63 -11.74 -23.37
N ILE A 65 8.58 -11.42 -24.13
CA ILE A 65 7.24 -11.99 -23.98
C ILE A 65 6.98 -12.86 -25.20
N ASN A 66 6.60 -14.10 -24.97
CA ASN A 66 6.28 -15.07 -26.01
C ASN A 66 5.13 -15.98 -25.55
N LEU A 67 3.91 -15.51 -25.73
CA LEU A 67 2.69 -16.18 -25.35
C LEU A 67 2.02 -16.83 -26.58
N PRO A 68 1.27 -17.93 -26.40
CA PRO A 68 0.42 -18.47 -27.44
C PRO A 68 -0.53 -17.44 -28.03
N ALA A 69 -0.80 -17.52 -29.32
CA ALA A 69 -1.60 -16.51 -30.04
C ALA A 69 -3.06 -16.39 -29.59
N ASP A 70 -3.57 -17.40 -28.89
CA ASP A 70 -4.92 -17.46 -28.31
C ASP A 70 -5.00 -16.79 -26.93
N GLN A 71 -3.87 -16.43 -26.33
CA GLN A 71 -3.86 -15.69 -25.07
C GLN A 71 -3.93 -14.18 -25.29
N ALA A 72 -4.73 -13.49 -24.52
CA ALA A 72 -4.94 -12.04 -24.61
C ALA A 72 -3.63 -11.24 -24.56
N GLY A 73 -2.68 -11.67 -23.74
CA GLY A 73 -1.35 -11.07 -23.61
C GLY A 73 -0.44 -11.22 -24.82
N SER A 74 -0.79 -12.07 -25.80
CA SER A 74 0.01 -12.25 -27.04
C SER A 74 0.14 -10.99 -27.87
N TYR A 75 -0.75 -10.00 -27.66
CA TYR A 75 -0.65 -8.68 -28.22
C TYR A 75 0.70 -8.00 -27.91
N TYR A 76 1.29 -8.32 -26.78
CA TYR A 76 2.55 -7.77 -26.31
C TYR A 76 3.76 -8.68 -26.58
N ASN A 77 3.61 -9.73 -27.39
CA ASN A 77 4.75 -10.56 -27.76
C ASN A 77 5.85 -9.75 -28.42
N GLY A 78 7.06 -9.95 -27.96
CA GLY A 78 8.23 -9.27 -28.47
C GLY A 78 9.40 -9.23 -27.52
N ASP A 79 10.50 -8.70 -28.02
CA ASP A 79 11.72 -8.47 -27.26
C ASP A 79 11.77 -6.99 -26.85
N TYR A 80 11.93 -6.75 -25.55
CA TYR A 80 12.01 -5.43 -24.96
C TYR A 80 13.43 -5.19 -24.43
N ASN A 81 14.03 -4.10 -24.83
CA ASN A 81 15.34 -3.67 -24.35
C ASN A 81 15.28 -2.21 -23.92
N ASN A 82 14.97 -1.99 -22.65
CA ASN A 82 14.73 -0.66 -22.10
C ASN A 82 13.69 0.13 -22.93
N THR A 83 12.66 -0.58 -23.39
CA THR A 83 11.62 -0.04 -24.27
C THR A 83 10.53 0.64 -23.44
N PRO A 84 10.16 1.91 -23.73
CA PRO A 84 9.06 2.56 -23.06
C PRO A 84 7.73 1.93 -23.47
N VAL A 85 6.96 1.46 -22.48
CA VAL A 85 5.65 0.85 -22.68
C VAL A 85 4.65 1.55 -21.76
N ASP A 86 3.46 1.84 -22.30
CA ASP A 86 2.34 2.30 -21.49
C ASP A 86 1.77 1.11 -20.70
N MET A 87 1.84 1.21 -19.37
CA MET A 87 1.51 0.09 -18.48
C MET A 87 0.01 -0.13 -18.38
N SER A 88 -0.77 0.94 -18.35
CA SER A 88 -2.20 0.92 -18.07
C SER A 88 -2.99 1.47 -19.24
N GLN A 89 -3.10 0.69 -20.32
CA GLN A 89 -3.86 1.14 -21.48
C GLN A 89 -5.38 1.00 -21.30
N HIS A 90 -6.09 2.01 -21.78
CA HIS A 90 -7.48 1.99 -22.24
C HIS A 90 -8.53 1.32 -21.35
N GLY A 91 -8.94 2.01 -20.30
CA GLY A 91 -10.12 1.68 -19.52
C GLY A 91 -9.87 0.83 -18.28
N ALA A 92 -8.61 0.60 -17.94
CA ALA A 92 -8.26 0.07 -16.62
C ALA A 92 -8.76 1.02 -15.53
N GLN A 93 -9.67 0.55 -14.71
CA GLN A 93 -10.11 1.28 -13.53
C GLN A 93 -9.11 1.06 -12.41
N GLU A 94 -8.77 2.13 -11.70
CA GLU A 94 -7.94 2.03 -10.52
C GLU A 94 -8.55 1.05 -9.51
N GLY A 95 -7.83 -0.03 -9.18
CA GLY A 95 -8.32 -1.10 -8.31
C GLY A 95 -9.29 -2.08 -8.95
N GLY A 96 -9.32 -2.15 -10.28
CA GLY A 96 -10.08 -3.14 -11.03
C GLY A 96 -9.18 -3.94 -11.99
N ILE A 97 -9.58 -5.17 -12.28
CA ILE A 97 -8.96 -5.98 -13.32
C ILE A 97 -9.35 -5.33 -14.66
N ALA A 98 -8.37 -5.01 -15.48
CA ALA A 98 -8.64 -4.50 -16.83
C ALA A 98 -9.08 -5.65 -17.73
N GLY A 99 -10.37 -5.86 -17.83
CA GLY A 99 -10.91 -6.65 -18.93
C GLY A 99 -10.76 -5.85 -20.23
N GLY A 100 -9.93 -6.32 -21.14
CA GLY A 100 -9.87 -5.77 -22.49
C GLY A 100 -11.27 -5.85 -23.13
N THR A 101 -11.85 -4.71 -23.48
CA THR A 101 -13.07 -4.69 -24.32
C THR A 101 -12.65 -4.84 -25.78
N GLN A 102 -13.52 -5.50 -26.57
CA GLN A 102 -13.25 -5.66 -28.02
C GLN A 102 -12.88 -4.33 -28.66
N GLY A 103 -11.63 -4.23 -29.15
CA GLY A 103 -11.10 -3.05 -29.82
C GLY A 103 -10.03 -2.26 -29.07
N ASN A 104 -9.84 -2.50 -27.79
CA ASN A 104 -8.75 -1.91 -27.00
C ASN A 104 -7.79 -3.02 -26.55
N PRO A 105 -6.47 -2.84 -26.69
CA PRO A 105 -5.53 -3.79 -26.14
C PRO A 105 -5.66 -3.88 -24.62
N PRO A 106 -5.43 -5.05 -24.02
CA PRO A 106 -5.41 -5.22 -22.58
C PRO A 106 -4.31 -4.36 -21.96
N ALA A 107 -4.43 -4.06 -20.65
CA ALA A 107 -3.34 -3.40 -19.93
C ALA A 107 -2.09 -4.29 -19.96
N PHE A 108 -0.93 -3.69 -20.21
CA PHE A 108 0.34 -4.43 -20.19
C PHE A 108 0.61 -5.06 -18.83
N LEU A 109 0.41 -4.29 -17.78
CA LEU A 109 0.56 -4.73 -16.39
C LEU A 109 -0.33 -3.91 -15.49
N MET A 110 -1.04 -4.59 -14.62
CA MET A 110 -1.70 -4.00 -13.45
C MET A 110 -1.31 -4.77 -12.20
N TYR A 111 -1.05 -4.07 -11.12
CA TYR A 111 -0.94 -4.72 -9.84
C TYR A 111 -1.56 -3.86 -8.73
N GLU A 112 -2.08 -4.56 -7.78
CA GLU A 112 -2.67 -3.97 -6.59
C GLU A 112 -2.40 -4.89 -5.41
N HIS A 113 -1.96 -4.34 -4.30
CA HIS A 113 -1.96 -5.04 -3.02
C HIS A 113 -3.36 -4.95 -2.42
N THR A 114 -4.29 -5.76 -2.94
CA THR A 114 -5.73 -5.69 -2.65
C THR A 114 -6.03 -6.11 -1.22
N ASP A 115 -5.43 -7.24 -0.80
CA ASP A 115 -5.52 -7.76 0.56
C ASP A 115 -4.46 -7.12 1.46
N GLY A 116 -3.82 -6.09 0.95
CA GLY A 116 -3.04 -5.12 1.66
C GLY A 116 -1.57 -5.43 1.78
N LEU A 117 -0.88 -4.34 2.02
CA LEU A 117 0.46 -4.35 2.56
C LEU A 117 0.32 -4.44 4.08
N ASN A 118 0.64 -5.60 4.65
CA ASN A 118 0.53 -5.84 6.08
C ASN A 118 1.89 -5.64 6.74
N TYR A 119 1.93 -4.82 7.76
CA TYR A 119 3.13 -4.60 8.57
C TYR A 119 2.85 -4.98 10.01
N ILE A 120 3.47 -6.05 10.48
CA ILE A 120 3.39 -6.50 11.87
C ILE A 120 4.67 -6.04 12.56
N ASN A 121 4.54 -5.27 13.63
CA ASN A 121 5.65 -4.65 14.30
C ASN A 121 5.58 -4.80 15.82
N THR A 122 6.73 -4.65 16.44
CA THR A 122 6.87 -4.48 17.89
C THR A 122 7.72 -3.25 18.17
N GLU A 123 7.41 -2.53 19.23
CA GLU A 123 8.09 -1.30 19.60
C GLU A 123 8.30 -1.24 21.09
N VAL A 124 9.46 -0.75 21.49
CA VAL A 124 9.76 -0.32 22.86
C VAL A 124 9.78 1.20 22.87
N SER A 125 8.99 1.79 23.74
CA SER A 125 8.87 3.24 23.84
C SER A 125 9.22 3.72 25.24
N ARG A 126 9.85 4.89 25.31
CA ARG A 126 10.11 5.66 26.50
C ARG A 126 9.19 6.88 26.55
N HIS A 127 8.66 7.15 27.73
CA HIS A 127 7.73 8.26 27.98
C HIS A 127 8.29 9.13 29.11
N ASP A 128 8.50 10.40 28.83
CA ASP A 128 8.98 11.37 29.83
C ASP A 128 8.02 12.56 29.92
N ASP A 129 7.61 12.92 31.13
CA ASP A 129 6.83 14.13 31.36
C ASP A 129 7.71 15.36 31.24
N ILE A 130 7.46 16.17 30.22
CA ILE A 130 8.17 17.41 29.93
C ILE A 130 7.33 18.65 30.25
N SER A 131 6.21 18.50 30.96
CA SER A 131 5.26 19.60 31.27
C SER A 131 5.94 20.78 31.94
N LYS A 132 6.91 20.52 32.81
CA LYS A 132 7.67 21.55 33.51
C LYS A 132 8.48 22.46 32.56
N TRP A 133 8.92 21.97 31.41
CA TRP A 133 9.63 22.77 30.41
C TRP A 133 8.75 23.85 29.80
N PHE A 134 7.43 23.65 29.86
CA PHE A 134 6.43 24.60 29.37
C PHE A 134 5.74 25.38 30.49
N GLY A 135 6.29 25.34 31.74
CA GLY A 135 5.73 26.06 32.88
C GLY A 135 4.45 25.43 33.47
N ILE A 136 4.10 24.23 33.07
CA ILE A 136 2.94 23.52 33.60
C ILE A 136 3.36 22.77 34.87
N ASN A 137 2.95 23.30 36.02
CA ASN A 137 3.28 22.71 37.32
C ASN A 137 2.18 21.79 37.86
N ASN A 138 0.95 21.95 37.37
CA ASN A 138 -0.17 21.07 37.74
C ASN A 138 -0.56 20.25 36.51
N THR A 139 -0.24 18.98 36.54
CA THR A 139 -0.48 18.03 35.45
C THR A 139 -1.82 17.30 35.55
N ASP A 140 -2.67 17.61 36.55
CA ASP A 140 -4.00 16.98 36.70
C ASP A 140 -4.94 17.30 35.53
N LYS A 141 -4.76 18.48 34.91
CA LYS A 141 -5.60 18.95 33.80
C LYS A 141 -4.94 18.85 32.43
N VAL A 142 -3.63 19.14 32.39
CA VAL A 142 -2.85 19.14 31.16
C VAL A 142 -1.47 18.57 31.45
N GLN A 143 -1.08 17.57 30.69
CA GLN A 143 0.26 16.98 30.76
C GLN A 143 0.85 16.93 29.34
N ILE A 144 2.12 17.26 29.22
CA ILE A 144 2.87 17.15 27.97
C ILE A 144 3.91 16.05 28.14
N ASN A 145 3.79 14.99 27.33
CA ASN A 145 4.73 13.88 27.34
C ASN A 145 5.56 13.87 26.06
N LEU A 146 6.86 13.64 26.18
CA LEU A 146 7.73 13.23 25.09
C LEU A 146 7.75 11.71 25.04
N THR A 147 7.49 11.17 23.85
CA THR A 147 7.58 9.72 23.62
C THR A 147 8.63 9.45 22.56
N GLU A 148 9.57 8.60 22.89
CA GLU A 148 10.61 8.11 21.98
C GLU A 148 10.46 6.60 21.85
N GLY A 149 10.46 6.08 20.61
CA GLY A 149 10.27 4.65 20.37
C GLY A 149 11.27 4.09 19.37
N LEU A 150 11.60 2.84 19.57
CA LEU A 150 12.35 2.04 18.61
C LEU A 150 11.60 0.75 18.38
N GLY A 151 11.31 0.47 17.11
CA GLY A 151 10.56 -0.71 16.72
C GLY A 151 11.17 -1.42 15.53
N ALA A 152 10.78 -2.69 15.39
CA ALA A 152 11.07 -3.49 14.21
C ALA A 152 9.85 -4.31 13.84
N GLY A 153 9.72 -4.65 12.56
CA GLY A 153 8.58 -5.41 12.10
C GLY A 153 8.84 -6.14 10.80
N LEU A 154 7.86 -6.96 10.43
CA LEU A 154 7.85 -7.74 9.20
C LEU A 154 6.78 -7.17 8.27
N LEU A 155 7.19 -6.92 7.04
CA LEU A 155 6.29 -6.54 5.97
C LEU A 155 5.83 -7.80 5.25
N TYR A 156 4.51 -8.02 5.21
CA TYR A 156 3.89 -9.14 4.52
C TYR A 156 2.90 -8.60 3.47
N PRO A 157 3.34 -8.44 2.21
CA PRO A 157 2.44 -8.03 1.13
C PRO A 157 1.58 -9.21 0.68
N LYS A 158 0.31 -8.95 0.41
CA LYS A 158 -0.57 -9.84 -0.33
C LYS A 158 -0.99 -9.14 -1.60
N THR A 159 -0.46 -9.61 -2.72
CA THR A 159 -0.55 -8.93 -4.02
C THR A 159 -1.51 -9.68 -4.92
N CYS A 160 -2.41 -8.95 -5.57
CA CYS A 160 -3.08 -9.39 -6.78
C CYS A 160 -2.41 -8.70 -7.96
N SER A 161 -1.93 -9.45 -8.91
CA SER A 161 -1.32 -8.92 -10.14
C SER A 161 -2.03 -9.48 -11.35
N SER A 162 -2.24 -8.64 -12.36
CA SER A 162 -2.68 -9.05 -13.68
C SER A 162 -1.62 -8.64 -14.69
N ILE A 163 -1.08 -9.61 -15.37
CA ILE A 163 -0.12 -9.42 -16.46
C ILE A 163 -0.81 -9.86 -17.74
N ASN A 164 -1.00 -8.92 -18.68
CA ASN A 164 -1.65 -9.19 -19.94
C ASN A 164 -3.03 -9.85 -19.80
N ASP A 165 -3.85 -9.38 -18.87
CA ASP A 165 -5.17 -9.95 -18.49
C ASP A 165 -5.15 -11.38 -17.91
N ILE A 166 -4.00 -11.91 -17.57
CA ILE A 166 -3.88 -13.16 -16.80
C ILE A 166 -3.75 -12.79 -15.34
N GLU A 167 -4.76 -13.15 -14.57
CA GLU A 167 -4.78 -12.93 -13.12
C GLU A 167 -3.92 -13.99 -12.43
N GLU A 168 -2.91 -13.54 -11.70
CA GLU A 168 -2.09 -14.37 -10.82
C GLU A 168 -2.47 -14.03 -9.37
N PRO A 169 -2.90 -15.02 -8.57
CA PRO A 169 -3.33 -14.82 -7.17
C PRO A 169 -2.19 -14.50 -6.23
#